data_16c45b20ad6896cca26621e79a9222ff
#
_entry.id   16c45b20ad6896cca26621e79a9222ff
#
_cell.length_a   1.000
_cell.length_b   1.000
_cell.length_c   1.000
_cell.angle_alpha   90.00
_cell.angle_beta   90.00
_cell.angle_gamma   90.00
#
_symmetry.space_group_name_H-M   'P 1'
#
loop_
_entity.id
_entity.type
_entity.pdbx_description
1 polymer ?
#
loop_
_entity_poly.entity_id
_entity_poly.type
_entity_poly.pdbx_seq_one_letter_code
_entity_poly.pdbx_strand_id
1 'polypeptide(L)'
;MATASRESVRKTLHEFLAEKGFRKTSQRDAIIEAAFGTHEHYTAEELLVMSRAIDKSVSRATVYRTLPILVESGLLRELDLGGETKIYDPNFLEHPTHNHLVCVDCKKIIEFEDPNMELLENCISRRLGFSPANKMVTIEAHCDEFKASGTCTRRPCDKDSENER
;
A
#
# COMPACT_ATOMS: atom_id res chain seq x y z
N MET A 1 14.81 -2.93 -12.69
CA MET A 1 14.42 -1.51 -12.75
C MET A 1 14.93 -0.84 -11.50
N ALA A 2 15.53 0.36 -11.59
CA ALA A 2 16.14 1.02 -10.43
C ALA A 2 15.05 1.35 -9.40
N THR A 3 15.23 0.89 -8.17
CA THR A 3 14.44 1.29 -7.01
C THR A 3 14.38 2.81 -6.96
N ALA A 4 13.20 3.37 -7.09
CA ALA A 4 13.02 4.81 -6.96
C ALA A 4 13.45 5.19 -5.54
N SER A 5 14.55 5.95 -5.39
CA SER A 5 14.99 6.35 -4.07
C SER A 5 13.89 7.18 -3.41
N ARG A 6 13.75 7.11 -2.08
CA ARG A 6 12.78 7.92 -1.31
C ARG A 6 12.87 9.42 -1.67
N GLU A 7 14.04 9.86 -2.04
CA GLU A 7 14.29 11.23 -2.48
C GLU A 7 13.68 11.53 -3.86
N SER A 8 13.72 10.56 -4.77
CA SER A 8 13.08 10.65 -6.09
C SER A 8 11.56 10.73 -5.97
N VAL A 9 10.95 9.86 -5.14
CA VAL A 9 9.50 9.88 -4.84
C VAL A 9 9.09 11.23 -4.25
N ARG A 10 9.85 11.73 -3.28
CA ARG A 10 9.59 13.02 -2.64
C ARG A 10 9.67 14.18 -3.63
N LYS A 11 10.66 14.19 -4.53
CA LYS A 11 10.81 15.20 -5.56
C LYS A 11 9.63 15.21 -6.53
N THR A 12 9.30 14.05 -7.10
CA THR A 12 8.17 13.89 -8.02
C THR A 12 6.86 14.35 -7.39
N LEU A 13 6.67 14.04 -6.10
CA LEU A 13 5.47 14.44 -5.37
C LEU A 13 5.40 15.96 -5.13
N HIS A 14 6.53 16.58 -4.82
CA HIS A 14 6.57 18.05 -4.68
C HIS A 14 6.29 18.76 -6.01
N GLU A 15 6.78 18.23 -7.13
CA GLU A 15 6.50 18.74 -8.47
C GLU A 15 5.01 18.62 -8.78
N PHE A 16 4.41 17.45 -8.54
CA PHE A 16 2.98 17.20 -8.71
C PHE A 16 2.10 18.11 -7.85
N LEU A 17 2.47 18.31 -6.58
CA LEU A 17 1.76 19.21 -5.68
C LEU A 17 1.82 20.67 -6.16
N ALA A 18 2.97 21.10 -6.66
CA ALA A 18 3.16 22.46 -7.20
C ALA A 18 2.31 22.68 -8.47
N GLU A 19 2.26 21.71 -9.39
CA GLU A 19 1.42 21.75 -10.59
C GLU A 19 -0.07 21.85 -10.25
N LYS A 20 -0.51 21.16 -9.18
CA LYS A 20 -1.89 21.23 -8.67
C LYS A 20 -2.18 22.47 -7.83
N GLY A 21 -1.22 23.40 -7.67
CA GLY A 21 -1.39 24.62 -6.89
C GLY A 21 -1.38 24.43 -5.37
N PHE A 22 -0.94 23.30 -4.88
CA PHE A 22 -0.82 23.05 -3.44
C PHE A 22 0.46 23.66 -2.88
N ARG A 23 0.32 24.42 -1.79
CA ARG A 23 1.49 24.99 -1.10
C ARG A 23 2.26 23.90 -0.36
N LYS A 24 3.58 24.01 -0.40
CA LYS A 24 4.46 23.26 0.47
C LYS A 24 4.27 23.71 1.92
N THR A 25 4.03 22.76 2.85
CA THR A 25 3.87 23.03 4.27
C THR A 25 4.55 21.94 5.08
N SER A 26 5.05 22.27 6.29
CA SER A 26 5.67 21.29 7.18
C SER A 26 4.76 20.09 7.48
N GLN A 27 3.47 20.35 7.71
CA GLN A 27 2.50 19.28 7.94
C GLN A 27 2.41 18.30 6.76
N ARG A 28 2.38 18.82 5.52
CA ARG A 28 2.32 17.97 4.33
C ARG A 28 3.61 17.21 4.10
N ASP A 29 4.76 17.86 4.34
CA ASP A 29 6.07 17.21 4.27
C ASP A 29 6.17 16.07 5.28
N ALA A 30 5.67 16.23 6.51
CA ALA A 30 5.62 15.19 7.53
C ALA A 30 4.68 14.04 7.15
N ILE A 31 3.53 14.32 6.51
CA ILE A 31 2.62 13.28 6.01
C ILE A 31 3.29 12.47 4.89
N ILE A 32 3.96 13.12 3.95
CA ILE A 32 4.69 12.45 2.87
C ILE A 32 5.81 11.58 3.44
N GLU A 33 6.58 12.11 4.38
CA GLU A 33 7.66 11.37 5.03
C GLU A 33 7.14 10.14 5.78
N ALA A 34 6.04 10.27 6.50
CA ALA A 34 5.39 9.15 7.18
C ALA A 34 4.85 8.11 6.18
N ALA A 35 4.16 8.57 5.12
CA ALA A 35 3.51 7.71 4.14
C ALA A 35 4.50 6.79 3.40
N PHE A 36 5.69 7.31 3.06
CA PHE A 36 6.73 6.57 2.33
C PHE A 36 7.91 6.15 3.23
N GLY A 37 7.79 6.36 4.53
CA GLY A 37 8.77 5.94 5.55
C GLY A 37 8.60 4.49 5.99
N THR A 38 7.49 3.86 5.66
CA THR A 38 7.15 2.47 5.98
C THR A 38 6.93 1.65 4.72
N HIS A 39 7.05 0.33 4.84
CA HIS A 39 6.64 -0.65 3.84
C HIS A 39 5.33 -1.35 4.24
N GLU A 40 4.77 -1.03 5.39
CA GLU A 40 3.53 -1.60 5.86
C GLU A 40 2.33 -0.82 5.33
N HIS A 41 1.24 -1.52 5.05
CA HIS A 41 -0.04 -0.90 4.73
C HIS A 41 -0.58 -0.16 5.95
N TYR A 42 -1.28 0.93 5.71
CA TYR A 42 -1.83 1.75 6.79
C TYR A 42 -3.18 2.35 6.43
N THR A 43 -3.94 2.67 7.44
CA THR A 43 -5.17 3.46 7.38
C THR A 43 -4.85 4.96 7.48
N ALA A 44 -5.83 5.83 7.19
CA ALA A 44 -5.67 7.27 7.38
C ALA A 44 -5.37 7.66 8.85
N GLU A 45 -5.92 6.91 9.81
CA GLU A 45 -5.69 7.15 11.24
C GLU A 45 -4.28 6.75 11.66
N GLU A 46 -3.78 5.62 11.17
CA GLU A 46 -2.40 5.20 11.42
C GLU A 46 -1.41 6.19 10.79
N LEU A 47 -1.68 6.65 9.56
CA LEU A 47 -0.87 7.70 8.94
C LEU A 47 -0.88 8.99 9.76
N LEU A 48 -2.02 9.37 10.35
CA LEU A 48 -2.10 10.52 11.25
C LEU A 48 -1.17 10.35 12.47
N VAL A 49 -1.18 9.17 13.09
CA VAL A 49 -0.32 8.86 14.24
C VAL A 49 1.16 8.93 13.83
N MET A 50 1.53 8.29 12.72
CA MET A 50 2.90 8.30 12.20
C MET A 50 3.37 9.71 11.84
N SER A 51 2.51 10.50 11.18
CA SER A 51 2.83 11.88 10.80
C SER A 51 3.03 12.79 12.02
N ARG A 52 2.25 12.59 13.09
CA ARG A 52 2.39 13.35 14.36
C ARG A 52 3.64 12.99 15.14
N ALA A 53 4.23 11.83 14.90
CA ALA A 53 5.54 11.50 15.45
C ALA A 53 6.65 12.37 14.83
N ILE A 54 6.45 12.84 13.59
CA ILE A 54 7.38 13.72 12.86
C ILE A 54 7.06 15.20 13.16
N ASP A 55 5.79 15.61 12.98
CA ASP A 55 5.31 16.97 13.24
C ASP A 55 3.99 16.94 14.02
N LYS A 56 4.04 17.30 15.30
CA LYS A 56 2.88 17.30 16.21
C LYS A 56 1.74 18.20 15.77
N SER A 57 1.99 19.17 14.90
CA SER A 57 0.99 20.10 14.38
C SER A 57 0.10 19.50 13.30
N VAL A 58 0.40 18.29 12.81
CA VAL A 58 -0.39 17.63 11.76
C VAL A 58 -1.84 17.40 12.23
N SER A 59 -2.76 17.99 11.47
CA SER A 59 -4.18 17.84 11.72
C SER A 59 -4.78 16.68 10.94
N ARG A 60 -5.85 16.04 11.49
CA ARG A 60 -6.63 15.03 10.79
C ARG A 60 -7.10 15.54 9.42
N ALA A 61 -7.61 16.77 9.37
CA ALA A 61 -8.07 17.37 8.12
C ALA A 61 -6.97 17.50 7.07
N THR A 62 -5.71 17.74 7.47
CA THR A 62 -4.58 17.79 6.53
C THR A 62 -4.26 16.41 5.97
N VAL A 63 -4.30 15.35 6.78
CA VAL A 63 -4.11 13.96 6.32
C VAL A 63 -5.17 13.59 5.29
N TYR A 64 -6.46 13.76 5.64
CA TYR A 64 -7.57 13.40 4.75
C TYR A 64 -7.62 14.21 3.44
N ARG A 65 -7.04 15.43 3.43
CA ARG A 65 -6.88 16.22 2.18
C ARG A 65 -5.64 15.84 1.40
N THR A 66 -4.61 15.31 2.05
CA THR A 66 -3.36 14.94 1.39
C THR A 66 -3.44 13.56 0.76
N LEU A 67 -4.05 12.56 1.41
CA LEU A 67 -4.18 11.19 0.92
C LEU A 67 -4.73 11.08 -0.51
N PRO A 68 -5.87 11.73 -0.87
CA PRO A 68 -6.35 11.67 -2.24
C PRO A 68 -5.37 12.21 -3.28
N ILE A 69 -4.57 13.21 -2.90
CA ILE A 69 -3.54 13.80 -3.78
C ILE A 69 -2.40 12.80 -4.00
N LEU A 70 -1.99 12.06 -2.94
CA LEU A 70 -0.98 11.02 -3.04
C LEU A 70 -1.44 9.87 -3.94
N VAL A 71 -2.71 9.49 -3.82
CA VAL A 71 -3.31 8.47 -4.70
C VAL A 71 -3.41 8.97 -6.15
N GLU A 72 -3.86 10.22 -6.37
CA GLU A 72 -3.95 10.83 -7.70
C GLU A 72 -2.57 10.97 -8.38
N SER A 73 -1.51 11.17 -7.62
CA SER A 73 -0.14 11.20 -8.14
C SER A 73 0.35 9.86 -8.67
N GLY A 74 -0.36 8.76 -8.37
CA GLY A 74 0.05 7.39 -8.71
C GLY A 74 1.21 6.85 -7.86
N LEU A 75 1.61 7.58 -6.81
CA LEU A 75 2.71 7.17 -5.91
C LEU A 75 2.21 6.36 -4.72
N LEU A 76 0.92 6.43 -4.42
CA LEU A 76 0.25 5.69 -3.36
C LEU A 76 -0.97 4.97 -3.95
N ARG A 77 -1.18 3.72 -3.59
CA ARG A 77 -2.37 2.97 -4.00
C ARG A 77 -3.37 2.91 -2.84
N GLU A 78 -4.63 3.18 -3.15
CA GLU A 78 -5.75 2.90 -2.25
C GLU A 78 -6.26 1.49 -2.52
N LEU A 79 -6.37 0.67 -1.48
CA LEU A 79 -6.91 -0.69 -1.53
C LEU A 79 -8.33 -0.68 -0.97
N ASP A 80 -9.27 -1.18 -1.75
CA ASP A 80 -10.61 -1.52 -1.28
C ASP A 80 -10.64 -3.01 -0.95
N LEU A 81 -10.59 -3.32 0.33
CA LEU A 81 -10.61 -4.68 0.85
C LEU A 81 -12.01 -5.07 1.40
N GLY A 82 -13.07 -4.41 0.89
CA GLY A 82 -14.46 -4.70 1.26
C GLY A 82 -14.86 -4.25 2.68
N GLY A 83 -14.03 -3.47 3.35
CA GLY A 83 -14.30 -2.89 4.67
C GLY A 83 -14.75 -1.43 4.61
N GLU A 84 -15.22 -0.87 5.74
CA GLU A 84 -15.54 0.56 5.84
C GLU A 84 -14.29 1.46 5.81
N THR A 85 -13.11 0.88 6.09
CA THR A 85 -11.86 1.62 6.23
C THR A 85 -10.98 1.39 5.03
N LYS A 86 -10.60 2.48 4.36
CA LYS A 86 -9.63 2.46 3.26
C LYS A 86 -8.23 2.18 3.79
N ILE A 87 -7.50 1.36 3.06
CA ILE A 87 -6.12 1.00 3.34
C ILE A 87 -5.24 1.53 2.21
N TYR A 88 -4.05 1.96 2.56
CA TYR A 88 -3.10 2.56 1.63
C TYR A 88 -1.83 1.73 1.56
N ASP A 89 -1.38 1.48 0.32
CA ASP A 89 -0.19 0.71 -0.02
C ASP A 89 0.90 1.65 -0.56
N PRO A 90 1.99 1.85 0.20
CA PRO A 90 3.12 2.67 -0.22
C PRO A 90 4.09 1.93 -1.14
N ASN A 91 4.01 0.58 -1.25
CA ASN A 91 4.97 -0.26 -1.96
C ASN A 91 4.64 -0.44 -3.44
N PHE A 92 3.50 0.06 -3.88
CA PHE A 92 3.01 -0.10 -5.25
C PHE A 92 4.02 0.26 -6.33
N LEU A 93 4.88 1.26 -6.11
CA LEU A 93 5.88 1.67 -7.09
C LEU A 93 7.04 0.68 -7.22
N GLU A 94 7.40 0.02 -6.14
CA GLU A 94 8.48 -0.97 -6.11
C GLU A 94 8.00 -2.35 -6.58
N HIS A 95 6.73 -2.66 -6.27
CA HIS A 95 6.08 -3.94 -6.56
C HIS A 95 4.69 -3.74 -7.18
N PRO A 96 4.59 -3.29 -8.45
CA PRO A 96 3.30 -2.92 -9.05
C PRO A 96 2.35 -4.11 -9.28
N THR A 97 2.83 -5.33 -9.21
CA THR A 97 2.08 -6.56 -9.55
C THR A 97 1.85 -7.50 -8.39
N HIS A 98 2.14 -7.07 -7.15
CA HIS A 98 1.89 -7.93 -5.98
C HIS A 98 0.39 -8.13 -5.70
N ASN A 99 0.07 -9.27 -5.13
CA ASN A 99 -1.26 -9.65 -4.67
C ASN A 99 -1.35 -9.53 -3.16
N HIS A 100 -2.57 -9.50 -2.63
CA HIS A 100 -2.81 -9.34 -1.20
C HIS A 100 -3.55 -10.56 -0.63
N LEU A 101 -3.10 -11.08 0.50
CA LEU A 101 -3.86 -11.97 1.35
C LEU A 101 -4.27 -11.19 2.60
N VAL A 102 -5.57 -11.09 2.84
CA VAL A 102 -6.15 -10.36 3.97
C VAL A 102 -6.69 -11.35 4.98
N CYS A 103 -6.17 -11.30 6.20
CA CYS A 103 -6.69 -12.12 7.27
C CYS A 103 -7.98 -11.52 7.83
N VAL A 104 -9.09 -12.27 7.77
CA VAL A 104 -10.39 -11.83 8.32
C VAL A 104 -10.42 -11.82 9.85
N ASP A 105 -9.51 -12.56 10.51
CA ASP A 105 -9.46 -12.68 11.97
C ASP A 105 -8.59 -11.59 12.61
N CYS A 106 -7.33 -11.44 12.16
CA CYS A 106 -6.36 -10.50 12.75
C CYS A 106 -6.12 -9.24 11.91
N LYS A 107 -6.79 -9.11 10.77
CA LYS A 107 -6.74 -7.96 9.85
C LYS A 107 -5.38 -7.68 9.23
N LYS A 108 -4.41 -8.57 9.36
CA LYS A 108 -3.11 -8.44 8.70
C LYS A 108 -3.25 -8.59 7.19
N ILE A 109 -2.46 -7.83 6.48
CA ILE A 109 -2.31 -7.88 5.03
C ILE A 109 -0.93 -8.44 4.74
N ILE A 110 -0.86 -9.47 3.91
CA ILE A 110 0.38 -10.11 3.45
C ILE A 110 0.46 -9.92 1.95
N GLU A 111 1.54 -9.33 1.49
CA GLU A 111 1.84 -9.23 0.05
C GLU A 111 2.46 -10.53 -0.43
N PHE A 112 2.10 -10.97 -1.62
CA PHE A 112 2.71 -12.12 -2.27
C PHE A 112 2.73 -11.96 -3.79
N GLU A 113 3.70 -12.60 -4.41
CA GLU A 113 3.78 -12.75 -5.86
C GLU A 113 3.81 -14.24 -6.19
N ASP A 114 3.06 -14.66 -7.19
CA ASP A 114 3.04 -16.05 -7.67
C ASP A 114 3.05 -16.07 -9.20
N PRO A 115 4.13 -16.60 -9.82
CA PRO A 115 4.26 -16.68 -11.27
C PRO A 115 3.16 -17.51 -11.95
N ASN A 116 2.61 -18.53 -11.25
CA ASN A 116 1.54 -19.35 -11.79
C ASN A 116 0.22 -18.60 -11.83
N MET A 117 -0.06 -17.76 -10.83
CA MET A 117 -1.22 -16.88 -10.83
C MET A 117 -1.12 -15.88 -11.97
N GLU A 118 0.01 -15.24 -12.15
CA GLU A 118 0.23 -14.30 -13.24
C GLU A 118 0.04 -14.96 -14.62
N LEU A 119 0.58 -16.16 -14.79
CA LEU A 119 0.39 -16.94 -16.02
C LEU A 119 -1.09 -17.25 -16.26
N LEU A 120 -1.82 -17.68 -15.23
CA LEU A 120 -3.23 -18.04 -15.33
C LEU A 120 -4.09 -16.84 -15.70
N GLU A 121 -3.90 -15.68 -15.06
CA GLU A 121 -4.60 -14.44 -15.34
C GLU A 121 -4.37 -13.97 -16.79
N ASN A 122 -3.13 -14.03 -17.26
CA ASN A 122 -2.77 -13.69 -18.62
C ASN A 122 -3.43 -14.66 -19.63
N CYS A 123 -3.44 -15.98 -19.34
CA CYS A 123 -4.10 -16.98 -20.16
C CYS A 123 -5.62 -16.76 -20.24
N ILE A 124 -6.27 -16.48 -19.13
CA ILE A 124 -7.72 -16.21 -19.07
C ILE A 124 -8.05 -14.97 -19.90
N SER A 125 -7.34 -13.86 -19.68
CA SER A 125 -7.59 -12.60 -20.39
C SER A 125 -7.45 -12.77 -21.90
N ARG A 126 -6.37 -13.41 -22.35
CA ARG A 126 -6.13 -13.68 -23.79
C ARG A 126 -7.19 -14.60 -24.39
N ARG A 127 -7.60 -15.66 -23.68
CA ARG A 127 -8.66 -16.56 -24.14
C ARG A 127 -9.98 -15.85 -24.33
N LEU A 128 -10.25 -14.81 -23.53
CA LEU A 128 -11.45 -13.97 -23.63
C LEU A 128 -11.30 -12.83 -24.65
N GLY A 129 -10.13 -12.67 -25.28
CA GLY A 129 -9.88 -11.64 -26.28
C GLY A 129 -9.44 -10.29 -25.71
N PHE A 130 -8.91 -10.27 -24.47
CA PHE A 130 -8.45 -9.05 -23.81
C PHE A 130 -6.96 -9.07 -23.50
N SER A 131 -6.37 -7.89 -23.38
CA SER A 131 -5.03 -7.68 -22.82
C SER A 131 -5.16 -7.04 -21.45
N PRO A 132 -4.59 -7.62 -20.38
CA PRO A 132 -4.67 -7.03 -19.05
C PRO A 132 -4.03 -5.64 -19.02
N ALA A 133 -4.77 -4.65 -18.50
CA ALA A 133 -4.25 -3.30 -18.28
C ALA A 133 -3.73 -3.14 -16.85
N ASN A 134 -4.39 -3.78 -15.89
CA ASN A 134 -4.01 -3.83 -14.49
C ASN A 134 -4.55 -5.12 -13.88
N LYS A 135 -3.84 -5.65 -12.88
CA LYS A 135 -4.22 -6.88 -12.16
C LYS A 135 -3.98 -6.67 -10.68
N MET A 136 -4.91 -7.14 -9.89
CA MET A 136 -4.77 -7.25 -8.44
C MET A 136 -5.66 -8.37 -7.95
N VAL A 137 -5.09 -9.32 -7.22
CA VAL A 137 -5.84 -10.39 -6.57
C VAL A 137 -5.81 -10.16 -5.06
N THR A 138 -6.98 -10.20 -4.44
CA THR A 138 -7.12 -10.18 -3.00
C THR A 138 -7.72 -11.51 -2.55
N ILE A 139 -7.03 -12.19 -1.65
CA ILE A 139 -7.50 -13.43 -1.02
C ILE A 139 -7.88 -13.11 0.41
N GLU A 140 -9.14 -13.28 0.76
CA GLU A 140 -9.58 -13.24 2.15
C GLU A 140 -9.45 -14.64 2.76
N ALA A 141 -8.75 -14.73 3.89
CA ALA A 141 -8.48 -16.01 4.52
C ALA A 141 -8.55 -15.93 6.05
N HIS A 142 -8.80 -17.06 6.67
CA HIS A 142 -8.70 -17.23 8.11
C HIS A 142 -7.26 -17.58 8.52
N CYS A 143 -6.79 -17.00 9.63
CA CYS A 143 -5.48 -17.32 10.18
C CYS A 143 -5.55 -18.57 11.08
N ASP A 144 -4.92 -19.67 10.66
CA ASP A 144 -4.90 -20.92 11.43
C ASP A 144 -4.20 -20.72 12.79
N GLU A 145 -3.13 -19.92 12.84
CA GLU A 145 -2.43 -19.58 14.06
C GLU A 145 -3.34 -18.80 15.03
N PHE A 146 -4.03 -17.78 14.53
CA PHE A 146 -4.95 -16.98 15.34
C PHE A 146 -6.12 -17.81 15.86
N LYS A 147 -6.67 -18.72 15.05
CA LYS A 147 -7.70 -19.67 15.47
C LYS A 147 -7.22 -20.61 16.58
N ALA A 148 -5.97 -21.05 16.51
CA ALA A 148 -5.40 -22.00 17.46
C ALA A 148 -4.98 -21.35 18.80
N SER A 149 -4.44 -20.11 18.76
CA SER A 149 -3.78 -19.47 19.92
C SER A 149 -4.33 -18.11 20.31
N GLY A 150 -5.22 -17.52 19.50
CA GLY A 150 -5.72 -16.15 19.68
C GLY A 150 -4.68 -15.08 19.36
N THR A 151 -3.51 -15.45 18.84
CA THR A 151 -2.42 -14.56 18.45
C THR A 151 -1.96 -14.87 17.04
N CYS A 152 -1.37 -13.89 16.36
CA CYS A 152 -0.79 -14.07 15.03
C CYS A 152 0.60 -13.44 15.00
N THR A 153 1.62 -14.26 14.83
CA THR A 153 3.03 -13.84 14.77
C THR A 153 3.50 -13.53 13.35
N ARG A 154 2.68 -13.85 12.32
CA ARG A 154 3.01 -13.60 10.92
C ARG A 154 3.28 -12.12 10.69
N ARG A 155 4.34 -11.82 9.96
CA ARG A 155 4.69 -10.45 9.59
C ARG A 155 3.83 -9.99 8.41
N PRO A 156 3.51 -8.69 8.28
CA PRO A 156 2.71 -8.14 7.19
C PRO A 156 3.33 -8.32 5.79
N CYS A 157 4.64 -8.45 5.69
CA CYS A 157 5.40 -8.61 4.45
C CYS A 157 6.51 -9.65 4.66
N ASP A 158 6.17 -10.94 4.68
CA ASP A 158 7.19 -11.99 4.66
C ASP A 158 7.63 -12.24 3.20
N LYS A 159 8.65 -11.50 2.75
CA LYS A 159 9.31 -11.71 1.44
C LYS A 159 10.21 -12.96 1.41
N ASP A 160 10.37 -13.66 2.55
CA ASP A 160 11.41 -14.68 2.72
C ASP A 160 10.91 -16.13 2.78
N SER A 161 9.63 -16.40 2.46
CA SER A 161 9.12 -17.79 2.54
C SER A 161 9.29 -18.61 1.26
N GLU A 162 10.01 -18.14 0.24
CA GLU A 162 10.18 -18.86 -1.03
C GLU A 162 11.43 -19.75 -1.11
N ASN A 163 12.18 -19.99 -0.03
CA ASN A 163 13.42 -20.79 -0.15
C ASN A 163 13.49 -22.04 0.74
N GLU A 164 12.37 -22.54 1.23
CA GLU A 164 12.37 -23.84 1.93
C GLU A 164 11.19 -24.73 1.51
N ARG A 165 11.25 -25.24 0.24
CA ARG A 165 10.74 -26.59 -0.13
C ARG A 165 11.24 -27.01 -1.49
#